data_f628e0df7bdfe4c2d7861ba5eeccb8bf
#
_entry.id   f628e0df7bdfe4c2d7861ba5eeccb8bf
#
_cell.length_a   1.000
_cell.length_b   1.000
_cell.length_c   1.000
_cell.angle_alpha   90.00
_cell.angle_beta   90.00
_cell.angle_gamma   90.00
#
_symmetry.space_group_name_H-M   'P 1'
#
loop_
_entity.id
_entity.type
_entity.pdbx_description
1 polymer ?
#
loop_
_entity_poly.entity_id
_entity_poly.type
_entity_poly.pdbx_seq_one_letter_code
_entity_poly.pdbx_strand_id
1 'polypeptide(L)' 'METNEVFNKVKNLFIEDLGIDESKVTMEAKLEEDLEIDSLGIVEVVMAFEDEFNIEIDDEELADVSTVGEAVKLLHSKI' A
#
# COMPACT_ATOMS: atom_id res chain seq x y z
N MET A 1 -16.20 -2.86 -0.83
CA MET A 1 -15.44 -2.35 0.31
C MET A 1 -15.28 -0.86 0.16
N GLU A 2 -15.49 -0.11 1.23
CA GLU A 2 -15.34 1.34 1.20
C GLU A 2 -13.88 1.75 1.24
N THR A 3 -13.58 2.97 0.75
CA THR A 3 -12.22 3.49 0.72
C THR A 3 -11.55 3.47 2.09
N ASN A 4 -12.28 3.84 3.14
CA ASN A 4 -11.75 3.83 4.51
C ASN A 4 -11.34 2.43 4.97
N GLU A 5 -12.10 1.42 4.59
CA GLU A 5 -11.77 0.04 4.93
C GLU A 5 -10.49 -0.41 4.21
N VAL A 6 -10.38 -0.05 2.93
CA VAL A 6 -9.17 -0.35 2.14
C VAL A 6 -7.97 0.35 2.76
N PHE A 7 -8.11 1.64 3.10
CA PHE A 7 -7.03 2.40 3.73
C PHE A 7 -6.60 1.76 5.05
N ASN A 8 -7.54 1.36 5.88
CA ASN A 8 -7.22 0.75 7.17
C ASN A 8 -6.45 -0.57 7.00
N LYS A 9 -6.83 -1.37 6.03
CA LYS A 9 -6.12 -2.63 5.74
C LYS A 9 -4.72 -2.37 5.20
N VAL A 10 -4.59 -1.39 4.30
CA VAL A 10 -3.29 -0.98 3.76
C VAL A 10 -2.39 -0.49 4.89
N LYS A 11 -2.91 0.37 5.74
CA LYS A 11 -2.18 0.91 6.88
C LYS A 11 -1.69 -0.19 7.80
N ASN A 12 -2.56 -1.14 8.13
CA ASN A 12 -2.20 -2.26 9.00
C ASN A 12 -1.08 -3.10 8.39
N LEU A 13 -1.11 -3.33 7.09
CA LEU A 13 -0.07 -4.11 6.42
C LEU A 13 1.28 -3.39 6.44
N PHE A 14 1.29 -2.07 6.25
CA PHE A 14 2.52 -1.28 6.37
C PHE A 14 3.10 -1.39 7.78
N ILE A 15 2.26 -1.33 8.79
CA ILE A 15 2.69 -1.40 10.19
C ILE A 15 3.18 -2.80 10.53
N GLU A 16 2.42 -3.82 10.19
CA GLU A 16 2.73 -5.20 10.57
C GLU A 16 3.85 -5.82 9.77
N ASP A 17 3.84 -5.64 8.44
CA ASP A 17 4.82 -6.28 7.57
C ASP A 17 6.12 -5.51 7.47
N LEU A 18 6.07 -4.18 7.49
CA LEU A 18 7.25 -3.35 7.30
C LEU A 18 7.68 -2.59 8.55
N GLY A 19 6.91 -2.67 9.61
CA GLY A 19 7.24 -1.97 10.86
C GLY A 19 7.20 -0.46 10.75
N ILE A 20 6.37 0.07 9.86
CA ILE A 20 6.23 1.51 9.66
C ILE A 20 5.45 2.12 10.82
N ASP A 21 5.87 3.30 11.27
CA ASP A 21 5.20 4.04 12.34
C ASP A 21 3.80 4.45 11.87
N GLU A 22 2.80 4.13 12.66
CA GLU A 22 1.40 4.43 12.35
C GLU A 22 1.19 5.91 12.02
N SER A 23 1.85 6.80 12.74
CA SER A 23 1.71 8.24 12.54
C SER A 23 2.18 8.72 11.16
N LYS A 24 2.99 7.93 10.48
CA LYS A 24 3.51 8.27 9.15
C LYS A 24 2.61 7.78 8.02
N VAL A 25 1.70 6.87 8.29
CA VAL A 25 0.84 6.29 7.25
C VAL A 25 -0.40 7.15 7.08
N THR A 26 -0.31 8.08 6.12
CA THR A 26 -1.43 8.95 5.73
C THR A 26 -1.64 8.80 4.23
N MET A 27 -2.77 9.28 3.73
CA MET A 27 -3.07 9.21 2.29
C MET A 27 -2.05 9.96 1.44
N GLU A 28 -1.50 11.04 1.96
CA GLU A 28 -0.53 11.88 1.26
C GLU A 28 0.90 11.38 1.39
N ALA A 29 1.15 10.43 2.28
CA ALA A 29 2.50 9.93 2.52
C ALA A 29 3.09 9.29 1.27
N LYS A 30 4.31 9.68 0.93
CA LYS A 30 5.03 9.09 -0.19
C LYS A 30 5.75 7.84 0.28
N LEU A 31 5.60 6.76 -0.48
CA LEU A 31 6.12 5.45 -0.07
C LEU A 31 7.62 5.46 0.13
N GLU A 32 8.36 6.04 -0.82
CA GLU A 32 9.82 6.07 -0.75
C GLU A 32 10.36 7.16 0.14
N GLU A 33 9.80 8.37 0.05
CA GLU A 33 10.30 9.52 0.78
C GLU A 33 9.84 9.60 2.23
N ASP A 34 8.55 9.44 2.45
CA ASP A 34 7.97 9.61 3.80
C ASP A 34 8.03 8.33 4.62
N LEU A 35 7.76 7.19 4.00
CA LEU A 35 7.77 5.90 4.68
C LEU A 35 9.12 5.21 4.57
N GLU A 36 10.02 5.75 3.77
CA GLU A 36 11.37 5.21 3.58
C GLU A 36 11.39 3.75 3.15
N ILE A 37 10.43 3.38 2.29
CA ILE A 37 10.31 2.02 1.77
C ILE A 37 11.15 1.90 0.51
N ASP A 38 12.06 0.93 0.48
CA ASP A 38 12.85 0.65 -0.72
C ASP A 38 12.11 -0.31 -1.67
N SER A 39 12.74 -0.64 -2.80
CA SER A 39 12.13 -1.51 -3.81
C SER A 39 11.72 -2.87 -3.25
N LEU A 40 12.55 -3.43 -2.37
CA LEU A 40 12.26 -4.74 -1.76
C LEU A 40 11.04 -4.66 -0.85
N GLY A 41 10.96 -3.58 -0.06
CA GLY A 41 9.82 -3.35 0.82
C GLY A 41 8.52 -3.17 0.04
N ILE A 42 8.60 -2.46 -1.09
CA ILE A 42 7.43 -2.28 -1.96
C ILE A 42 6.95 -3.63 -2.50
N VAL A 43 7.87 -4.47 -2.96
CA VAL A 43 7.53 -5.81 -3.46
C VAL A 43 6.87 -6.64 -2.35
N GLU A 44 7.43 -6.61 -1.15
CA GLU A 44 6.88 -7.36 -0.02
C GLU A 44 5.46 -6.92 0.33
N VAL A 45 5.23 -5.61 0.41
CA VAL A 45 3.90 -5.12 0.78
C VAL A 45 2.89 -5.34 -0.33
N VAL A 46 3.32 -5.30 -1.59
CA VAL A 46 2.44 -5.61 -2.71
C VAL A 46 1.97 -7.06 -2.64
N MET A 47 2.87 -7.99 -2.34
CA MET A 47 2.50 -9.39 -2.17
C MET A 47 1.50 -9.55 -1.02
N ALA A 48 1.69 -8.81 0.06
CA ALA A 48 0.75 -8.83 1.18
C ALA A 48 -0.62 -8.29 0.77
N PHE A 49 -0.66 -7.24 -0.04
CA PHE A 49 -1.92 -6.70 -0.56
C PHE A 49 -2.64 -7.71 -1.45
N GLU A 50 -1.90 -8.40 -2.31
CA GLU A 50 -2.47 -9.41 -3.20
C GLU A 50 -3.12 -10.54 -2.39
N ASP A 51 -2.45 -10.96 -1.33
CA ASP A 51 -2.99 -12.00 -0.44
C ASP A 51 -4.20 -11.52 0.34
N GLU A 52 -4.10 -10.31 0.90
CA GLU A 52 -5.16 -9.76 1.75
C GLU A 52 -6.45 -9.51 0.98
N PHE A 53 -6.33 -8.98 -0.23
CA PHE A 53 -7.49 -8.60 -1.05
C PHE A 53 -7.84 -9.63 -2.13
N ASN A 54 -7.03 -10.67 -2.27
CA ASN A 54 -7.20 -11.73 -3.27
C ASN A 54 -7.27 -11.15 -4.69
N ILE A 55 -6.27 -10.36 -5.04
CA ILE A 55 -6.15 -9.66 -6.33
C ILE A 55 -4.75 -9.85 -6.91
N GLU A 56 -4.58 -9.46 -8.17
CA GLU A 56 -3.27 -9.42 -8.81
C GLU A 56 -2.93 -7.98 -9.18
N ILE A 57 -1.68 -7.59 -8.93
CA ILE A 57 -1.17 -6.26 -9.26
C ILE A 57 0.00 -6.40 -10.21
N ASP A 58 -0.11 -5.78 -11.39
CA ASP A 58 0.97 -5.81 -12.38
C ASP A 58 2.04 -4.78 -12.04
N ASP A 59 3.27 -5.05 -12.46
CA ASP A 59 4.39 -4.13 -12.27
C ASP A 59 4.12 -2.76 -12.88
N GLU A 60 3.43 -2.73 -14.02
CA GLU A 60 3.10 -1.49 -14.71
C GLU A 60 2.15 -0.62 -13.86
N GLU A 61 1.19 -1.25 -13.22
CA GLU A 61 0.26 -0.55 -12.33
C GLU A 61 0.99 0.01 -11.11
N LEU A 62 1.93 -0.77 -10.60
CA LEU A 62 2.71 -0.39 -9.44
C LEU A 62 3.63 0.80 -9.72
N ALA A 63 4.13 0.91 -10.94
CA ALA A 63 5.03 1.98 -11.34
C ALA A 63 4.39 3.36 -11.20
N ASP A 64 3.05 3.44 -11.29
CA ASP A 64 2.32 4.70 -11.17
C ASP A 64 1.96 5.06 -9.72
N VAL A 65 2.23 4.17 -8.78
CA VAL A 65 1.89 4.37 -7.37
C VAL A 65 3.08 4.98 -6.63
N SER A 66 2.90 6.18 -6.12
CA SER A 66 3.96 6.85 -5.34
C SER A 66 3.53 7.23 -3.93
N THR A 67 2.21 7.27 -3.66
CA THR A 67 1.69 7.59 -2.32
C THR A 67 0.78 6.49 -1.81
N VAL A 68 0.52 6.52 -0.50
CA VAL A 68 -0.43 5.59 0.13
C VAL A 68 -1.81 5.74 -0.52
N GLY A 69 -2.24 6.98 -0.78
CA GLY A 69 -3.52 7.24 -1.40
C GLY A 69 -3.65 6.62 -2.78
N GLU A 70 -2.58 6.68 -3.57
CA GLU A 70 -2.59 6.05 -4.90
C GLU A 70 -2.67 4.54 -4.79
N ALA A 71 -1.99 3.96 -3.80
CA ALA A 71 -2.06 2.52 -3.54
C ALA A 71 -3.49 2.11 -3.15
N VAL A 72 -4.12 2.88 -2.26
CA VAL A 72 -5.49 2.64 -1.82
C VAL A 72 -6.45 2.70 -3.03
N LYS A 73 -6.27 3.70 -3.87
CA LYS A 73 -7.10 3.89 -5.05
C LYS A 73 -6.99 2.71 -6.01
N LEU A 74 -5.77 2.26 -6.26
CA LEU A 74 -5.52 1.12 -7.12
C LEU A 74 -6.19 -0.14 -6.57
N LEU A 75 -5.99 -0.40 -5.29
CA LEU A 75 -6.58 -1.58 -4.64
C LEU A 75 -8.11 -1.52 -4.67
N HIS A 76 -8.65 -0.35 -4.36
CA HIS A 76 -10.10 -0.15 -4.37
C HIS A 76 -10.71 -0.44 -5.74
N SER A 77 -10.00 -0.11 -6.80
CA SER A 77 -10.48 -0.35 -8.16
C SER A 77 -10.50 -1.84 -8.55
N LYS A 78 -9.76 -2.67 -7.83
CA LYS A 78 -9.63 -4.09 -8.14
C LYS A 78 -10.52 -5.02 -7.30
N ILE A 79 -11.14 -4.51 -6.26
CA ILE A 79 -12.01 -5.31 -5.37
C ILE A 79 -13.49 -5.02 -5.59
#